data_7da3e6fc861fc3dd4f4cce20c51f116d
#
_entry.id   7da3e6fc861fc3dd4f4cce20c51f116d
#
_cell.length_a   1.000
_cell.length_b   1.000
_cell.length_c   1.000
_cell.angle_alpha   90.00
_cell.angle_beta   90.00
_cell.angle_gamma   90.00
#
_symmetry.space_group_name_H-M   'P 1'
#
loop_
_entity.id
_entity.type
_entity.pdbx_description
1 polymer ?
#
loop_
_entity_poly.entity_id
_entity_poly.type
_entity_poly.pdbx_seq_one_letter_code
_entity_poly.pdbx_strand_id
1 'polypeptide(L)'
;MKVKTILTLALAATTLAACHRGKKPPRMDNSKLAISLSKPAKGDRAIYGLACLGCSDTALVLLPNGGGDPVRYNILDATRNHQVFGDIEVGDWVCVMPCEEKDEKNRADMVIDLDQLKATWTYPVMPKLRDVSHLSKRQQARILANMPDSIVETYMVPRQYGFTLKRMSEAMAVGRVMINKDVDDDSPVEYPDVPQYTEWHAYNGKLILVQGHRELEGVVINGKTKRDTFTFVYMKGDSLALSDREGRIQGFHRSLNAMKANAKSHAAAEKLNSKMKKEILK
;
A
#
# COMPACT_ATOMS: atom_id res chain seq x y z
N MET A 1 24.59 -58.72 40.33
CA MET A 1 24.02 -58.19 39.11
C MET A 1 22.66 -57.46 39.25
N LYS A 2 22.17 -57.11 40.44
CA LYS A 2 20.82 -56.51 40.63
C LYS A 2 20.86 -54.99 40.94
N VAL A 3 21.99 -54.42 41.28
CA VAL A 3 22.06 -52.99 41.65
C VAL A 3 22.28 -52.06 40.45
N LYS A 4 22.97 -52.53 39.41
CA LYS A 4 23.22 -51.70 38.20
C LYS A 4 21.96 -51.48 37.33
N THR A 5 21.02 -52.40 37.36
CA THR A 5 19.76 -52.29 36.59
C THR A 5 18.77 -51.33 37.23
N ILE A 6 18.80 -51.17 38.54
CA ILE A 6 17.92 -50.22 39.25
C ILE A 6 18.39 -48.76 39.06
N LEU A 7 19.73 -48.55 38.95
CA LEU A 7 20.27 -47.20 38.77
C LEU A 7 20.01 -46.66 37.34
N THR A 8 20.00 -47.55 36.34
CA THR A 8 19.68 -47.14 34.95
C THR A 8 18.20 -46.84 34.75
N LEU A 9 17.29 -47.52 35.49
CA LEU A 9 15.88 -47.25 35.41
C LEU A 9 15.51 -45.93 36.12
N ALA A 10 16.18 -45.53 37.18
CA ALA A 10 16.00 -44.28 37.87
C ALA A 10 16.48 -43.08 37.06
N LEU A 11 17.54 -43.23 36.28
CA LEU A 11 18.07 -42.17 35.41
C LEU A 11 17.16 -41.92 34.21
N ALA A 12 16.51 -42.95 33.65
CA ALA A 12 15.59 -42.83 32.55
C ALA A 12 14.27 -42.16 32.93
N ALA A 13 13.85 -42.30 34.18
CA ALA A 13 12.58 -41.67 34.69
C ALA A 13 12.74 -40.16 34.92
N THR A 14 13.95 -39.67 35.20
CA THR A 14 14.18 -38.21 35.46
C THR A 14 14.27 -37.41 34.20
N THR A 15 14.62 -37.98 33.06
CA THR A 15 14.70 -37.26 31.77
C THR A 15 13.34 -37.02 31.13
N LEU A 16 12.29 -37.78 31.47
CA LEU A 16 10.93 -37.60 30.95
C LEU A 16 10.12 -36.51 31.68
N ALA A 17 10.56 -36.07 32.88
CA ALA A 17 9.86 -35.03 33.63
C ALA A 17 10.29 -33.60 33.26
N ALA A 18 11.34 -33.38 32.45
CA ALA A 18 11.88 -32.08 32.13
C ALA A 18 11.21 -31.40 30.91
N CYS A 19 10.32 -32.08 30.18
CA CYS A 19 9.75 -31.56 28.93
C CYS A 19 8.34 -30.91 29.07
N HIS A 20 7.85 -30.62 30.29
CA HIS A 20 6.47 -30.15 30.42
C HIS A 20 6.24 -28.92 31.29
N ARG A 21 7.13 -27.93 31.21
CA ARG A 21 6.84 -26.57 31.72
C ARG A 21 7.31 -25.47 30.76
N GLY A 22 7.09 -25.66 29.46
CA GLY A 22 7.03 -24.54 28.56
C GLY A 22 5.77 -23.72 28.91
N LYS A 23 5.92 -22.54 29.46
CA LYS A 23 4.83 -21.56 29.55
C LYS A 23 4.29 -21.43 28.13
N LYS A 24 3.04 -21.89 27.90
CA LYS A 24 2.35 -21.62 26.64
C LYS A 24 2.48 -20.11 26.40
N PRO A 25 2.93 -19.68 25.23
CA PRO A 25 2.96 -18.25 24.92
C PRO A 25 1.55 -17.71 25.19
N PRO A 26 1.42 -16.50 25.76
CA PRO A 26 0.13 -15.91 26.04
C PRO A 26 -0.66 -15.96 24.73
N ARG A 27 -1.82 -16.62 24.75
CA ARG A 27 -2.73 -16.67 23.63
C ARG A 27 -3.15 -15.22 23.39
N MET A 28 -2.64 -14.60 22.33
CA MET A 28 -3.12 -13.28 21.92
C MET A 28 -4.63 -13.39 21.75
N ASP A 29 -5.37 -12.70 22.57
CA ASP A 29 -6.81 -12.58 22.42
C ASP A 29 -7.09 -11.63 21.24
N ASN A 30 -7.10 -12.21 20.05
CA ASN A 30 -7.37 -11.48 18.79
C ASN A 30 -8.83 -11.02 18.68
N SER A 31 -9.71 -11.45 19.61
CA SER A 31 -11.14 -11.09 19.56
C SER A 31 -11.33 -9.58 19.71
N LYS A 32 -10.59 -8.94 20.63
CA LYS A 32 -10.64 -7.48 20.82
C LYS A 32 -10.04 -6.72 19.63
N LEU A 33 -8.99 -7.27 19.03
CA LEU A 33 -8.37 -6.68 17.83
C LEU A 33 -9.31 -6.78 16.63
N ALA A 34 -9.93 -7.94 16.40
CA ALA A 34 -10.91 -8.13 15.34
C ALA A 34 -12.12 -7.21 15.52
N ILE A 35 -12.65 -7.06 16.73
CA ILE A 35 -13.77 -6.16 17.03
C ILE A 35 -13.35 -4.69 16.86
N SER A 36 -12.13 -4.33 17.21
CA SER A 36 -11.59 -2.98 17.01
C SER A 36 -11.44 -2.62 15.54
N LEU A 37 -10.99 -3.57 14.71
CA LEU A 37 -10.84 -3.39 13.25
C LEU A 37 -12.18 -3.41 12.52
N SER A 38 -13.23 -4.01 13.10
CA SER A 38 -14.56 -4.08 12.51
C SER A 38 -15.42 -2.83 12.75
N LYS A 39 -15.05 -1.98 13.70
CA LYS A 39 -15.80 -0.74 13.98
C LYS A 39 -15.31 0.38 13.07
N PRO A 40 -16.23 1.04 12.34
CA PRO A 40 -15.87 2.22 11.55
C PRO A 40 -15.31 3.32 12.47
N ALA A 41 -14.41 4.13 11.95
CA ALA A 41 -13.85 5.27 12.66
C ALA A 41 -14.95 6.27 13.02
N LYS A 42 -14.77 7.03 14.11
CA LYS A 42 -15.76 8.03 14.51
C LYS A 42 -16.02 9.02 13.38
N GLY A 43 -17.30 9.14 12.97
CA GLY A 43 -17.71 10.01 11.87
C GLY A 43 -17.63 9.36 10.48
N ASP A 44 -17.20 8.11 10.39
CA ASP A 44 -17.27 7.34 9.16
C ASP A 44 -18.70 6.78 9.00
N ARG A 45 -19.32 7.09 7.85
CA ARG A 45 -20.66 6.61 7.49
C ARG A 45 -20.63 5.35 6.65
N ALA A 46 -19.43 4.95 6.22
CA ALA A 46 -19.26 3.77 5.40
C ALA A 46 -19.63 2.50 6.19
N ILE A 47 -20.23 1.56 5.48
CA ILE A 47 -20.54 0.22 5.98
C ILE A 47 -19.56 -0.75 5.35
N TYR A 48 -18.86 -1.49 6.19
CA TYR A 48 -17.86 -2.48 5.77
C TYR A 48 -18.40 -3.88 5.96
N GLY A 49 -18.11 -4.77 5.02
CA GLY A 49 -18.55 -6.15 5.11
C GLY A 49 -18.03 -7.01 3.97
N LEU A 50 -18.53 -8.24 3.90
CA LEU A 50 -18.19 -9.19 2.85
C LEU A 50 -19.31 -9.23 1.80
N ALA A 51 -18.92 -9.23 0.53
CA ALA A 51 -19.84 -9.45 -0.57
C ALA A 51 -20.35 -10.91 -0.55
N CYS A 52 -21.67 -11.09 -0.62
CA CYS A 52 -22.33 -12.39 -0.59
C CYS A 52 -22.88 -12.78 -1.97
N LEU A 53 -23.40 -14.00 -2.07
CA LEU A 53 -24.13 -14.47 -3.25
C LEU A 53 -25.32 -13.55 -3.56
N GLY A 54 -25.56 -13.29 -4.84
CA GLY A 54 -26.65 -12.41 -5.30
C GLY A 54 -26.23 -10.99 -5.63
N CYS A 55 -24.93 -10.70 -5.65
CA CYS A 55 -24.37 -9.48 -6.21
C CYS A 55 -24.55 -9.45 -7.74
N SER A 56 -24.82 -8.25 -8.26
CA SER A 56 -24.99 -7.95 -9.70
C SER A 56 -24.72 -6.48 -9.94
N ASP A 57 -24.75 -6.02 -11.18
CA ASP A 57 -24.59 -4.59 -11.54
C ASP A 57 -25.63 -3.66 -10.91
N THR A 58 -26.72 -4.21 -10.39
CA THR A 58 -27.82 -3.44 -9.79
C THR A 58 -27.99 -3.67 -8.29
N ALA A 59 -27.37 -4.70 -7.75
CA ALA A 59 -27.54 -5.10 -6.35
C ALA A 59 -26.26 -5.63 -5.74
N LEU A 60 -25.96 -5.19 -4.53
CA LEU A 60 -24.90 -5.73 -3.69
C LEU A 60 -25.55 -6.37 -2.45
N VAL A 61 -25.21 -7.63 -2.18
CA VAL A 61 -25.56 -8.32 -0.94
C VAL A 61 -24.37 -8.30 -0.03
N LEU A 62 -24.44 -7.58 1.08
CA LEU A 62 -23.36 -7.34 2.02
C LEU A 62 -23.64 -8.01 3.37
N LEU A 63 -22.72 -8.80 3.87
CA LEU A 63 -22.69 -9.25 5.26
C LEU A 63 -21.88 -8.25 6.08
N PRO A 64 -22.53 -7.40 6.92
CA PRO A 64 -21.82 -6.34 7.63
C PRO A 64 -20.81 -6.89 8.66
N ASN A 65 -19.64 -6.26 8.78
CA ASN A 65 -18.65 -6.60 9.83
C ASN A 65 -19.17 -6.39 11.25
N GLY A 66 -20.18 -5.52 11.43
CA GLY A 66 -20.83 -5.30 12.71
C GLY A 66 -21.73 -6.44 13.17
N GLY A 67 -21.91 -7.48 12.35
CA GLY A 67 -22.81 -8.59 12.58
C GLY A 67 -24.23 -8.30 12.06
N GLY A 68 -25.08 -9.32 12.13
CA GLY A 68 -26.46 -9.30 11.62
C GLY A 68 -26.62 -10.10 10.34
N ASP A 69 -27.79 -10.02 9.75
CA ASP A 69 -28.12 -10.69 8.50
C ASP A 69 -27.55 -9.93 7.29
N PRO A 70 -27.29 -10.63 6.16
CA PRO A 70 -26.89 -9.97 4.93
C PRO A 70 -27.93 -8.92 4.47
N VAL A 71 -27.44 -7.74 4.13
CA VAL A 71 -28.27 -6.61 3.67
C VAL A 71 -28.09 -6.46 2.16
N ARG A 72 -29.22 -6.37 1.44
CA ARG A 72 -29.20 -6.11 -0.01
C ARG A 72 -29.31 -4.61 -0.26
N TYR A 73 -28.29 -4.05 -0.92
CA TYR A 73 -28.24 -2.67 -1.37
C TYR A 73 -28.59 -2.58 -2.85
N ASN A 74 -29.38 -1.57 -3.22
CA ASN A 74 -29.55 -1.15 -4.61
C ASN A 74 -28.35 -0.27 -4.99
N ILE A 75 -27.57 -0.70 -5.99
CA ILE A 75 -26.38 -0.01 -6.49
C ILE A 75 -26.54 0.48 -7.94
N LEU A 76 -27.77 0.46 -8.48
CA LEU A 76 -28.02 0.82 -9.88
C LEU A 76 -27.48 2.21 -10.23
N ASP A 77 -27.77 3.20 -9.38
CA ASP A 77 -27.31 4.58 -9.60
C ASP A 77 -25.78 4.71 -9.41
N ALA A 78 -25.22 4.02 -8.44
CA ALA A 78 -23.77 3.95 -8.28
C ALA A 78 -23.09 3.36 -9.53
N THR A 79 -23.65 2.31 -10.11
CA THR A 79 -23.12 1.69 -11.33
C THR A 79 -23.24 2.63 -12.53
N ARG A 80 -24.41 3.28 -12.72
CA ARG A 80 -24.62 4.24 -13.81
C ARG A 80 -23.68 5.46 -13.72
N ASN A 81 -23.40 5.89 -12.51
CA ASN A 81 -22.54 7.05 -12.23
C ASN A 81 -21.06 6.68 -12.09
N HIS A 82 -20.68 5.44 -12.42
CA HIS A 82 -19.30 4.92 -12.27
C HIS A 82 -18.75 5.07 -10.85
N GLN A 83 -19.60 4.91 -9.84
CA GLN A 83 -19.24 4.94 -8.41
C GLN A 83 -19.08 3.54 -7.80
N VAL A 84 -19.01 2.50 -8.62
CA VAL A 84 -18.62 1.16 -8.23
C VAL A 84 -17.16 0.96 -8.63
N PHE A 85 -16.29 0.87 -7.64
CA PHE A 85 -14.85 0.77 -7.79
C PHE A 85 -14.40 -0.66 -7.51
N GLY A 86 -13.94 -1.34 -8.54
CA GLY A 86 -13.51 -2.72 -8.54
C GLY A 86 -14.52 -3.68 -9.17
N ASP A 87 -14.06 -4.91 -9.39
CA ASP A 87 -14.86 -6.03 -9.89
C ASP A 87 -15.23 -6.92 -8.68
N ILE A 88 -16.40 -6.67 -8.09
CA ILE A 88 -16.80 -7.27 -6.82
C ILE A 88 -17.13 -8.74 -7.00
N GLU A 89 -16.39 -9.61 -6.33
CA GLU A 89 -16.62 -11.04 -6.26
C GLU A 89 -17.19 -11.48 -4.90
N VAL A 90 -17.75 -12.67 -4.84
CA VAL A 90 -18.27 -13.22 -3.59
C VAL A 90 -17.13 -13.52 -2.64
N GLY A 91 -17.20 -12.95 -1.44
CA GLY A 91 -16.17 -13.07 -0.41
C GLY A 91 -15.23 -11.86 -0.32
N ASP A 92 -15.33 -10.91 -1.25
CA ASP A 92 -14.55 -9.69 -1.19
C ASP A 92 -14.96 -8.80 -0.03
N TRP A 93 -13.98 -8.16 0.55
CA TRP A 93 -14.20 -7.13 1.56
C TRP A 93 -14.49 -5.81 0.89
N VAL A 94 -15.69 -5.30 1.11
CA VAL A 94 -16.21 -4.10 0.45
C VAL A 94 -16.55 -3.00 1.43
N CYS A 95 -16.41 -1.77 0.95
CA CYS A 95 -16.86 -0.54 1.58
C CYS A 95 -18.05 0.01 0.82
N VAL A 96 -19.19 0.22 1.51
CA VAL A 96 -20.42 0.74 0.96
C VAL A 96 -20.70 2.09 1.56
N MET A 97 -20.92 3.10 0.73
CA MET A 97 -21.44 4.40 1.15
C MET A 97 -22.96 4.43 0.95
N PRO A 98 -23.74 4.35 2.04
CA PRO A 98 -25.19 4.42 1.93
C PRO A 98 -25.64 5.82 1.50
N CYS A 99 -26.76 5.88 0.80
CA CYS A 99 -27.42 7.12 0.45
C CYS A 99 -27.84 7.89 1.73
N GLU A 100 -27.74 9.21 1.69
CA GLU A 100 -28.16 10.08 2.80
C GLU A 100 -29.68 10.26 2.89
N GLU A 101 -30.42 9.96 1.84
CA GLU A 101 -31.87 10.11 1.79
C GLU A 101 -32.56 9.10 2.71
N LYS A 102 -33.35 9.59 3.66
CA LYS A 102 -33.95 8.78 4.73
C LYS A 102 -34.94 7.72 4.21
N ASP A 103 -35.51 7.93 3.05
CA ASP A 103 -36.53 7.05 2.47
C ASP A 103 -35.90 5.86 1.69
N GLU A 104 -34.58 5.91 1.42
CA GLU A 104 -33.88 4.93 0.62
C GLU A 104 -32.78 4.20 1.41
N LYS A 105 -33.15 3.62 2.54
CA LYS A 105 -32.22 2.99 3.51
C LYS A 105 -31.26 1.96 2.91
N ASN A 106 -31.65 1.32 1.82
CA ASN A 106 -30.87 0.26 1.16
C ASN A 106 -30.34 0.68 -0.22
N ARG A 107 -30.22 1.99 -0.49
CA ARG A 107 -29.49 2.49 -1.66
C ARG A 107 -28.04 2.81 -1.28
N ALA A 108 -27.11 2.44 -2.12
CA ALA A 108 -25.71 2.83 -1.98
C ALA A 108 -25.33 3.79 -3.11
N ASP A 109 -24.69 4.90 -2.73
CA ASP A 109 -24.19 5.90 -3.67
C ASP A 109 -22.80 5.57 -4.18
N MET A 110 -22.03 4.74 -3.43
CA MET A 110 -20.69 4.31 -3.81
C MET A 110 -20.38 2.95 -3.22
N VAL A 111 -19.63 2.15 -3.97
CA VAL A 111 -19.10 0.85 -3.52
C VAL A 111 -17.63 0.75 -3.90
N ILE A 112 -16.80 0.29 -2.98
CA ILE A 112 -15.35 0.11 -3.19
C ILE A 112 -14.97 -1.31 -2.81
N ASP A 113 -14.37 -2.03 -3.75
CA ASP A 113 -13.73 -3.31 -3.48
C ASP A 113 -12.39 -3.09 -2.78
N LEU A 114 -12.33 -3.38 -1.50
CA LEU A 114 -11.13 -3.22 -0.69
C LEU A 114 -10.13 -4.35 -0.88
N ASP A 115 -10.56 -5.51 -1.38
CA ASP A 115 -9.64 -6.61 -1.68
C ASP A 115 -8.88 -6.37 -2.98
N GLN A 116 -9.54 -5.84 -4.00
CA GLN A 116 -8.86 -5.40 -5.22
C GLN A 116 -7.96 -4.20 -4.97
N LEU A 117 -8.36 -3.28 -4.07
CA LEU A 117 -7.55 -2.12 -3.68
C LEU A 117 -6.24 -2.52 -3.00
N LYS A 118 -6.21 -3.65 -2.25
CA LYS A 118 -5.00 -4.19 -1.60
C LYS A 118 -4.01 -4.76 -2.63
N ALA A 119 -3.21 -3.88 -3.19
CA ALA A 119 -2.21 -4.20 -4.19
C ALA A 119 -1.04 -3.21 -4.14
N THR A 120 -0.06 -3.42 -5.00
CA THR A 120 0.98 -2.43 -5.28
C THR A 120 0.58 -1.62 -6.49
N TRP A 121 0.36 -0.34 -6.29
CA TRP A 121 -0.06 0.62 -7.30
C TRP A 121 1.08 1.56 -7.66
N THR A 122 1.45 1.62 -8.94
CA THR A 122 2.61 2.37 -9.40
C THR A 122 2.33 3.18 -10.66
N TYR A 123 3.11 4.24 -10.85
CA TYR A 123 3.15 5.06 -12.04
C TYR A 123 4.60 5.47 -12.35
N PRO A 124 4.96 5.67 -13.63
CA PRO A 124 6.31 6.06 -14.00
C PRO A 124 6.56 7.54 -13.69
N VAL A 125 7.70 7.84 -13.08
CA VAL A 125 8.18 9.20 -12.77
C VAL A 125 9.53 9.40 -13.42
N MET A 126 9.63 10.44 -14.24
CA MET A 126 10.89 10.87 -14.84
C MET A 126 11.70 11.71 -13.86
N PRO A 127 13.02 11.56 -13.83
CA PRO A 127 13.87 12.44 -13.05
C PRO A 127 13.92 13.86 -13.62
N LYS A 128 14.34 14.80 -12.80
CA LYS A 128 14.67 16.17 -13.21
C LYS A 128 16.18 16.35 -13.21
N LEU A 129 16.67 17.26 -14.02
CA LEU A 129 18.08 17.67 -13.97
C LEU A 129 18.33 18.44 -12.67
N ARG A 130 19.40 18.08 -11.95
CA ARG A 130 19.67 18.65 -10.61
C ARG A 130 20.07 20.11 -10.69
N ASP A 131 21.09 20.46 -11.41
CA ASP A 131 21.71 21.80 -11.40
C ASP A 131 20.98 22.87 -12.25
N VAL A 132 19.86 22.49 -12.85
CA VAL A 132 19.10 23.38 -13.74
C VAL A 132 17.73 23.77 -13.19
N SER A 133 17.44 23.45 -11.93
CA SER A 133 16.16 23.77 -11.29
C SER A 133 15.86 25.28 -11.23
N HIS A 134 16.89 26.13 -11.24
CA HIS A 134 16.78 27.58 -11.29
C HIS A 134 16.48 28.13 -12.68
N LEU A 135 16.58 27.32 -13.73
CA LEU A 135 16.35 27.74 -15.10
C LEU A 135 14.86 27.59 -15.47
N SER A 136 14.42 28.41 -16.43
CA SER A 136 13.07 28.32 -16.97
C SER A 136 12.84 26.97 -17.66
N LYS A 137 11.59 26.49 -17.71
CA LYS A 137 11.19 25.23 -18.39
C LYS A 137 11.71 25.15 -19.84
N ARG A 138 11.75 26.31 -20.56
CA ARG A 138 12.24 26.38 -21.93
C ARG A 138 13.77 26.18 -22.02
N GLN A 139 14.51 26.67 -21.06
CA GLN A 139 15.97 26.46 -20.97
C GLN A 139 16.29 25.02 -20.59
N GLN A 140 15.55 24.44 -19.62
CA GLN A 140 15.68 23.02 -19.27
C GLN A 140 15.41 22.09 -20.45
N ALA A 141 14.36 22.38 -21.24
CA ALA A 141 14.06 21.61 -22.46
C ALA A 141 15.18 21.71 -23.51
N ARG A 142 15.84 22.88 -23.66
CA ARG A 142 17.01 23.04 -24.53
C ARG A 142 18.21 22.21 -24.09
N ILE A 143 18.48 22.18 -22.78
CA ILE A 143 19.59 21.38 -22.22
C ILE A 143 19.33 19.90 -22.49
N LEU A 144 18.12 19.42 -22.25
CA LEU A 144 17.72 18.04 -22.53
C LEU A 144 17.84 17.68 -24.01
N ALA A 145 17.42 18.59 -24.91
CA ALA A 145 17.49 18.35 -26.35
C ALA A 145 18.93 18.31 -26.91
N ASN A 146 19.89 18.95 -26.22
CA ASN A 146 21.31 18.97 -26.60
C ASN A 146 22.18 18.02 -25.78
N MET A 147 21.55 17.19 -24.92
CA MET A 147 22.29 16.24 -24.09
C MET A 147 22.70 15.02 -24.92
N PRO A 148 23.93 14.50 -24.76
CA PRO A 148 24.35 13.28 -25.45
C PRO A 148 23.39 12.11 -25.14
N ASP A 149 23.06 11.33 -26.17
CA ASP A 149 22.13 10.19 -26.05
C ASP A 149 22.54 9.20 -24.96
N SER A 150 23.85 8.97 -24.81
CA SER A 150 24.38 8.10 -23.77
C SER A 150 24.04 8.56 -22.34
N ILE A 151 23.95 9.87 -22.10
CA ILE A 151 23.56 10.43 -20.79
C ILE A 151 22.05 10.33 -20.61
N VAL A 152 21.28 10.62 -21.66
CA VAL A 152 19.82 10.52 -21.65
C VAL A 152 19.39 9.08 -21.35
N GLU A 153 19.91 8.12 -22.08
CA GLU A 153 19.59 6.68 -21.91
C GLU A 153 19.97 6.16 -20.52
N THR A 154 20.98 6.76 -19.90
CA THR A 154 21.50 6.30 -18.62
C THR A 154 20.79 6.90 -17.43
N TYR A 155 20.60 8.19 -17.43
CA TYR A 155 20.13 8.94 -16.27
C TYR A 155 18.66 9.32 -16.34
N MET A 156 18.11 9.48 -17.56
CA MET A 156 16.71 9.83 -17.77
C MET A 156 15.80 8.60 -17.83
N VAL A 157 16.01 7.66 -16.92
CA VAL A 157 15.22 6.42 -16.85
C VAL A 157 14.02 6.59 -15.93
N PRO A 158 12.79 6.28 -16.36
CA PRO A 158 11.63 6.37 -15.49
C PRO A 158 11.73 5.37 -14.34
N ARG A 159 11.41 5.82 -13.12
CA ARG A 159 11.26 4.97 -11.94
C ARG A 159 9.80 4.79 -11.59
N GLN A 160 9.44 3.61 -11.08
CA GLN A 160 8.08 3.35 -10.61
C GLN A 160 7.90 3.93 -9.21
N TYR A 161 6.90 4.78 -9.07
CA TYR A 161 6.50 5.44 -7.83
C TYR A 161 5.08 5.04 -7.48
N GLY A 162 4.74 5.09 -6.19
CA GLY A 162 3.39 4.80 -5.74
C GLY A 162 3.34 4.28 -4.31
N PHE A 163 2.46 3.31 -4.09
CA PHE A 163 2.25 2.73 -2.77
C PHE A 163 1.80 1.27 -2.86
N THR A 164 2.08 0.51 -1.82
CA THR A 164 1.56 -0.83 -1.59
C THR A 164 0.58 -0.78 -0.43
N LEU A 165 -0.64 -1.26 -0.64
CA LEU A 165 -1.67 -1.42 0.38
C LEU A 165 -1.77 -2.89 0.75
N LYS A 166 -1.61 -3.19 2.03
CA LYS A 166 -1.64 -4.55 2.56
C LYS A 166 -2.81 -4.75 3.50
N ARG A 167 -3.01 -6.00 3.92
CA ARG A 167 -3.93 -6.33 5.00
C ARG A 167 -3.53 -5.61 6.29
N MET A 168 -4.44 -5.53 7.26
CA MET A 168 -4.23 -4.89 8.56
C MET A 168 -3.89 -3.39 8.46
N SER A 169 -4.40 -2.73 7.42
CA SER A 169 -4.20 -1.28 7.20
C SER A 169 -2.74 -0.85 7.03
N GLU A 170 -1.82 -1.78 6.74
CA GLU A 170 -0.42 -1.44 6.48
C GLU A 170 -0.26 -0.84 5.08
N ALA A 171 0.46 0.28 4.99
CA ALA A 171 0.85 0.89 3.73
C ALA A 171 2.37 1.04 3.66
N MET A 172 2.90 0.96 2.43
CA MET A 172 4.32 1.19 2.14
C MET A 172 4.44 2.06 0.90
N ALA A 173 5.37 3.01 0.92
CA ALA A 173 5.71 3.76 -0.29
C ALA A 173 6.51 2.91 -1.26
N VAL A 174 6.30 3.12 -2.55
CA VAL A 174 7.11 2.58 -3.65
C VAL A 174 7.80 3.75 -4.34
N GLY A 175 9.12 3.67 -4.51
CA GLY A 175 9.93 4.72 -5.08
C GLY A 175 11.07 5.13 -4.14
N ARG A 176 11.64 6.32 -4.37
CA ARG A 176 12.70 6.85 -3.52
C ARG A 176 12.10 7.44 -2.24
N VAL A 177 12.38 6.81 -1.10
CA VAL A 177 12.05 7.34 0.22
C VAL A 177 13.28 8.07 0.74
N MET A 178 13.10 9.30 1.24
CA MET A 178 14.18 10.08 1.87
C MET A 178 14.65 9.40 3.18
N ILE A 179 15.54 8.43 3.08
CA ILE A 179 16.18 7.84 4.27
C ILE A 179 17.62 8.32 4.42
N ASN A 180 18.34 8.59 3.32
CA ASN A 180 19.71 9.10 3.35
C ASN A 180 19.95 10.08 2.19
N LYS A 181 20.27 11.33 2.50
CA LYS A 181 20.65 12.34 1.52
C LYS A 181 22.03 12.10 0.88
N ASP A 182 22.85 11.29 1.50
CA ASP A 182 24.29 11.23 1.22
C ASP A 182 24.68 10.28 0.08
N VAL A 183 23.79 9.42 -0.41
CA VAL A 183 24.18 8.33 -1.35
C VAL A 183 24.07 8.73 -2.83
N ASP A 184 23.39 9.83 -3.16
CA ASP A 184 23.12 10.21 -4.57
C ASP A 184 23.66 11.61 -4.95
N ASP A 185 24.62 12.17 -4.22
CA ASP A 185 25.08 13.55 -4.46
C ASP A 185 25.78 13.76 -5.81
N ASP A 186 26.34 12.71 -6.40
CA ASP A 186 27.06 12.76 -7.67
C ASP A 186 26.16 12.55 -8.93
N SER A 187 24.85 12.34 -8.76
CA SER A 187 23.96 12.12 -9.90
C SER A 187 23.55 13.44 -10.57
N PRO A 188 23.68 13.57 -11.90
CA PRO A 188 23.22 14.76 -12.63
C PRO A 188 21.70 14.93 -12.64
N VAL A 189 20.96 13.92 -12.19
CA VAL A 189 19.50 13.94 -12.12
C VAL A 189 19.01 13.71 -10.71
N GLU A 190 17.84 14.25 -10.43
CA GLU A 190 17.14 14.13 -9.17
C GLU A 190 15.75 13.55 -9.40
N TYR A 191 15.39 12.55 -8.59
CA TYR A 191 14.03 12.03 -8.54
C TYR A 191 13.27 12.69 -7.40
N PRO A 192 11.98 13.01 -7.59
CA PRO A 192 11.16 13.56 -6.50
C PRO A 192 11.09 12.58 -5.33
N ASP A 193 11.03 13.11 -4.13
CA ASP A 193 10.84 12.31 -2.93
C ASP A 193 9.41 11.81 -2.82
N VAL A 194 9.25 10.61 -2.27
CA VAL A 194 7.95 10.00 -1.97
C VAL A 194 7.72 10.06 -0.48
N PRO A 195 6.51 10.43 -0.03
CA PRO A 195 6.15 10.35 1.38
C PRO A 195 6.26 8.91 1.87
N GLN A 196 6.78 8.72 3.08
CA GLN A 196 6.81 7.40 3.69
C GLN A 196 5.43 7.09 4.27
N TYR A 197 4.70 6.20 3.60
CA TYR A 197 3.42 5.72 4.11
C TYR A 197 3.62 4.57 5.10
N THR A 198 2.81 4.55 6.16
CA THR A 198 2.82 3.50 7.19
C THR A 198 1.48 2.80 7.30
N GLU A 199 0.40 3.54 7.10
CA GLU A 199 -0.96 3.02 7.26
C GLU A 199 -1.87 3.54 6.16
N TRP A 200 -2.94 2.78 5.88
CA TRP A 200 -4.03 3.19 5.02
C TRP A 200 -5.38 2.78 5.61
N HIS A 201 -6.40 3.53 5.28
CA HIS A 201 -7.78 3.17 5.57
C HIS A 201 -8.74 3.87 4.60
N ALA A 202 -9.91 3.28 4.43
CA ALA A 202 -11.01 3.96 3.80
C ALA A 202 -11.76 4.79 4.86
N TYR A 203 -12.25 5.97 4.49
CA TYR A 203 -13.04 6.84 5.34
C TYR A 203 -14.00 7.67 4.50
N ASN A 204 -15.30 7.52 4.73
CA ASN A 204 -16.33 8.18 3.94
C ASN A 204 -16.13 8.06 2.42
N GLY A 205 -15.82 6.84 1.93
CA GLY A 205 -15.58 6.58 0.52
C GLY A 205 -14.29 7.15 -0.06
N LYS A 206 -13.34 7.60 0.77
CA LYS A 206 -12.03 8.11 0.35
C LYS A 206 -10.91 7.21 0.84
N LEU A 207 -9.82 7.15 0.09
CA LEU A 207 -8.58 6.51 0.52
C LEU A 207 -7.75 7.51 1.33
N ILE A 208 -7.37 7.13 2.53
CA ILE A 208 -6.49 7.91 3.39
C ILE A 208 -5.17 7.14 3.56
N LEU A 209 -4.07 7.79 3.22
CA LEU A 209 -2.71 7.33 3.45
C LEU A 209 -2.08 8.14 4.56
N VAL A 210 -1.58 7.46 5.59
CA VAL A 210 -0.94 8.09 6.74
C VAL A 210 0.55 8.08 6.52
N GLN A 211 1.17 9.27 6.57
CA GLN A 211 2.62 9.41 6.54
C GLN A 211 3.17 9.27 7.95
N GLY A 212 4.20 8.47 8.11
CA GLY A 212 4.87 8.27 9.40
C GLY A 212 6.34 7.96 9.20
N HIS A 213 7.16 8.27 10.21
CA HIS A 213 8.53 7.78 10.28
C HIS A 213 8.50 6.43 11.00
N ARG A 214 8.87 5.34 10.30
CA ARG A 214 9.29 4.11 10.96
C ARG A 214 10.79 4.19 11.11
N GLU A 215 11.29 4.33 12.31
CA GLU A 215 12.69 3.98 12.58
C GLU A 215 12.89 2.48 12.40
N LEU A 216 14.06 2.08 11.90
CA LEU A 216 14.42 0.66 11.62
C LEU A 216 14.30 -0.25 12.86
N GLU A 217 14.20 0.29 14.07
CA GLU A 217 14.14 -0.46 15.34
C GLU A 217 12.76 -0.48 16.00
N GLY A 218 11.71 -0.08 15.29
CA GLY A 218 10.33 -0.19 15.83
C GLY A 218 9.90 0.94 16.77
N VAL A 219 10.73 1.95 16.98
CA VAL A 219 10.36 3.15 17.74
C VAL A 219 9.65 4.13 16.83
N VAL A 220 8.37 4.36 17.07
CA VAL A 220 7.60 5.41 16.40
C VAL A 220 8.00 6.73 17.02
N ILE A 221 8.79 7.54 16.30
CA ILE A 221 8.97 8.94 16.69
C ILE A 221 7.65 9.64 16.47
N ASN A 222 7.08 10.20 17.52
CA ASN A 222 5.86 11.02 17.51
C ASN A 222 6.09 12.35 16.76
N GLY A 223 6.28 12.25 15.43
CA GLY A 223 6.15 13.38 14.51
C GLY A 223 4.67 13.63 14.23
N LYS A 224 4.31 14.87 13.89
CA LYS A 224 2.95 15.18 13.43
C LYS A 224 2.65 14.30 12.21
N THR A 225 1.75 13.32 12.38
CA THR A 225 1.32 12.45 11.29
C THR A 225 0.58 13.27 10.24
N LYS A 226 1.10 13.31 9.03
CA LYS A 226 0.42 13.92 7.89
C LYS A 226 -0.47 12.86 7.25
N ARG A 227 -1.62 13.28 6.74
CA ARG A 227 -2.58 12.39 6.06
C ARG A 227 -2.83 12.90 4.67
N ASP A 228 -2.60 12.06 3.69
CA ASP A 228 -2.98 12.30 2.31
C ASP A 228 -4.34 11.64 2.07
N THR A 229 -5.27 12.41 1.51
CA THR A 229 -6.64 11.95 1.25
C THR A 229 -6.87 11.97 -0.24
N PHE A 230 -7.33 10.84 -0.76
CA PHE A 230 -7.62 10.65 -2.18
C PHE A 230 -9.08 10.27 -2.38
N THR A 231 -9.67 10.82 -3.43
CA THR A 231 -10.99 10.43 -3.93
C THR A 231 -10.82 9.46 -5.08
N PHE A 232 -11.60 8.39 -5.10
CA PHE A 232 -11.60 7.45 -6.21
C PHE A 232 -12.21 8.09 -7.45
N VAL A 233 -11.53 7.94 -8.58
CA VAL A 233 -12.00 8.36 -9.90
C VAL A 233 -12.30 7.14 -10.76
N TYR A 234 -11.46 6.12 -10.66
CA TYR A 234 -11.60 4.87 -11.38
C TYR A 234 -10.83 3.76 -10.66
N MET A 235 -11.39 2.56 -10.63
CA MET A 235 -10.68 1.33 -10.25
C MET A 235 -11.33 0.13 -10.95
N LYS A 236 -10.58 -0.52 -11.81
CA LYS A 236 -11.02 -1.76 -12.47
C LYS A 236 -9.82 -2.54 -12.98
N GLY A 237 -9.82 -3.86 -12.75
CA GLY A 237 -8.71 -4.74 -13.13
C GLY A 237 -7.37 -4.25 -12.55
N ASP A 238 -6.40 -3.97 -13.41
CA ASP A 238 -5.06 -3.51 -13.05
C ASP A 238 -4.88 -1.98 -13.10
N SER A 239 -5.97 -1.23 -13.17
CA SER A 239 -5.94 0.23 -13.29
C SER A 239 -6.65 0.90 -12.11
N LEU A 240 -6.01 1.93 -11.55
CA LEU A 240 -6.53 2.78 -10.48
C LEU A 240 -6.28 4.23 -10.85
N ALA A 241 -7.26 5.09 -10.69
CA ALA A 241 -7.11 6.54 -10.77
C ALA A 241 -7.66 7.19 -9.52
N LEU A 242 -6.84 8.03 -8.90
CA LEU A 242 -7.15 8.75 -7.68
C LEU A 242 -6.99 10.25 -7.91
N SER A 243 -7.86 11.03 -7.29
CA SER A 243 -7.75 12.50 -7.24
C SER A 243 -7.30 12.93 -5.86
N ASP A 244 -6.30 13.83 -5.80
CA ASP A 244 -5.85 14.43 -4.55
C ASP A 244 -6.81 15.55 -4.08
N ARG A 245 -6.45 16.22 -2.97
CA ARG A 245 -7.24 17.33 -2.42
C ARG A 245 -7.30 18.56 -3.33
N GLU A 246 -6.34 18.69 -4.24
CA GLU A 246 -6.26 19.80 -5.19
C GLU A 246 -6.98 19.50 -6.52
N GLY A 247 -7.60 18.31 -6.62
CA GLY A 247 -8.32 17.87 -7.81
C GLY A 247 -7.40 17.32 -8.92
N ARG A 248 -6.10 17.11 -8.64
CA ARG A 248 -5.19 16.50 -9.62
C ARG A 248 -5.41 14.99 -9.65
N ILE A 249 -5.61 14.45 -10.84
CA ILE A 249 -5.85 13.02 -11.05
C ILE A 249 -4.53 12.35 -11.38
N GLN A 250 -4.21 11.28 -10.65
CA GLN A 250 -3.08 10.40 -10.91
C GLN A 250 -3.59 9.00 -11.23
N GLY A 251 -3.17 8.48 -12.39
CA GLY A 251 -3.37 7.09 -12.78
C GLY A 251 -2.25 6.19 -12.27
N PHE A 252 -2.62 5.00 -11.84
CA PHE A 252 -1.73 3.96 -11.36
C PHE A 252 -2.01 2.65 -12.07
N HIS A 253 -0.99 1.80 -12.19
CA HIS A 253 -1.09 0.43 -12.66
C HIS A 253 -0.74 -0.53 -11.54
N ARG A 254 -1.42 -1.66 -11.49
CA ARG A 254 -1.11 -2.73 -10.56
C ARG A 254 0.22 -3.35 -10.92
N SER A 255 1.16 -3.36 -10.01
CA SER A 255 2.49 -3.91 -10.22
C SER A 255 2.69 -5.16 -9.37
N LEU A 256 2.91 -6.29 -10.03
CA LEU A 256 3.27 -7.55 -9.37
C LEU A 256 4.73 -7.54 -8.86
N ASN A 257 5.59 -6.66 -9.38
CA ASN A 257 7.03 -6.66 -9.13
C ASN A 257 7.66 -5.25 -9.13
N ALA A 258 7.02 -4.25 -8.53
CA ALA A 258 7.53 -2.88 -8.49
C ALA A 258 8.97 -2.79 -7.91
N MET A 259 9.29 -3.58 -6.89
CA MET A 259 10.65 -3.66 -6.35
C MET A 259 11.67 -4.20 -7.37
N LYS A 260 11.29 -5.20 -8.20
CA LYS A 260 12.17 -5.75 -9.24
C LYS A 260 12.37 -4.80 -10.42
N ALA A 261 11.37 -4.03 -10.79
CA ALA A 261 11.49 -3.02 -11.85
C ALA A 261 12.47 -1.92 -11.45
N ASN A 262 12.38 -1.44 -10.20
CA ASN A 262 13.32 -0.46 -9.67
C ASN A 262 14.72 -1.02 -9.43
N ALA A 263 14.85 -2.30 -9.06
CA ALA A 263 16.14 -2.96 -8.90
C ALA A 263 16.93 -3.06 -10.23
N LYS A 264 16.26 -3.24 -11.36
CA LYS A 264 16.92 -3.22 -12.68
C LYS A 264 17.49 -1.86 -13.03
N SER A 265 16.74 -0.78 -12.77
CA SER A 265 17.23 0.59 -13.02
C SER A 265 18.37 0.97 -12.07
N HIS A 266 18.34 0.56 -10.81
CA HIS A 266 19.47 0.72 -9.89
C HIS A 266 20.72 -0.05 -10.34
N ALA A 267 20.58 -1.31 -10.72
CA ALA A 267 21.70 -2.12 -11.19
C ALA A 267 22.31 -1.58 -12.50
N ALA A 268 21.50 -0.98 -13.38
CA ALA A 268 21.99 -0.33 -14.59
C ALA A 268 22.79 0.94 -14.24
N ALA A 269 22.29 1.78 -13.33
CA ALA A 269 22.98 2.98 -12.85
C ALA A 269 24.31 2.64 -12.14
N GLU A 270 24.34 1.64 -11.27
CA GLU A 270 25.55 1.17 -10.60
C GLU A 270 26.62 0.65 -11.57
N LYS A 271 26.22 -0.14 -12.57
CA LYS A 271 27.13 -0.62 -13.61
C LYS A 271 27.79 0.49 -14.38
N LEU A 272 27.05 1.55 -14.64
CA LEU A 272 27.57 2.69 -15.38
C LEU A 272 28.51 3.56 -14.54
N ASN A 273 28.12 3.87 -13.30
CA ASN A 273 28.98 4.56 -12.34
C ASN A 273 30.32 3.82 -12.15
N SER A 274 30.28 2.49 -12.11
CA SER A 274 31.49 1.68 -12.02
C SER A 274 32.35 1.71 -13.29
N LYS A 275 31.75 1.82 -14.48
CA LYS A 275 32.49 1.98 -15.75
C LYS A 275 33.11 3.38 -15.83
N MET A 276 32.36 4.43 -15.53
CA MET A 276 32.88 5.81 -15.54
C MET A 276 34.04 5.99 -14.55
N LYS A 277 33.94 5.45 -13.33
CA LYS A 277 35.04 5.47 -12.35
C LYS A 277 36.30 4.75 -12.88
N LYS A 278 36.16 3.67 -13.62
CA LYS A 278 37.29 2.96 -14.23
C LYS A 278 37.91 3.69 -15.41
N GLU A 279 37.15 4.50 -16.15
CA GLU A 279 37.64 5.34 -17.25
C GLU A 279 38.34 6.60 -16.77
N ILE A 280 37.89 7.20 -15.66
CA ILE A 280 38.53 8.38 -15.03
C ILE A 280 39.84 8.01 -14.33
N LEU A 281 40.01 6.75 -13.91
CA LEU A 281 41.22 6.26 -13.22
C LEU A 281 42.28 5.67 -14.16
N LYS A 282 42.06 5.70 -15.47
CA LYS A 282 43.04 5.40 -16.53
C LYS A 282 43.61 6.65 -17.14
#